data_f525473e91c0df9f4056b8a076493f86
#
_entry.id   f525473e91c0df9f4056b8a076493f86
#
_cell.length_a   1.000
_cell.length_b   1.000
_cell.length_c   1.000
_cell.angle_alpha   90.00
_cell.angle_beta   90.00
_cell.angle_gamma   90.00
#
_symmetry.space_group_name_H-M   'P 1'
#
loop_
_entity.id
_entity.type
_entity.pdbx_description
1 polymer ?
#
loop_
_entity_poly.entity_id
_entity_poly.type
_entity_poly.pdbx_seq_one_letter_code
_entity_poly.pdbx_strand_id
1 'polypeptide(L)'
;MDIGTAKPDQAFLKKAPHRLIDIIEPFESYSVAQFYADAYREMLAITAKGRIPLLVGGTMMYYRIIQQGIANLPSADEHVRKDIARDAEQYGWAYIHAQLEKIDPDSASRIKPTDPQRLQRALEVYRVSGKTMTQLWQEQQSVAGKTTDNVYTEYQALNQNTQVDGIKEIAGGLPHLPYSFVNFSIAPPDRKDLHQRIEKRFDIMLNNGFIDEVRKFYLQENIRPDMTAMRCVGYRQAWEFLDGKLSYEEMRERGIIATRQLAKRQLTWLRSWPNLYQLETNDTKVLAKALKIVENAAY
;
A
#
# COMPACT_ATOMS: atom_id res chain seq x y z
N MET A 1 9.62 -10.72 8.67
CA MET A 1 10.16 -10.13 7.43
C MET A 1 10.93 -8.87 7.81
N ASP A 2 12.24 -9.00 7.96
CA ASP A 2 13.04 -7.97 8.63
C ASP A 2 14.12 -7.38 7.72
N ILE A 3 14.99 -8.25 7.20
CA ILE A 3 16.13 -7.85 6.36
C ILE A 3 15.65 -7.33 5.01
N GLY A 4 14.81 -8.10 4.32
CA GLY A 4 14.32 -7.75 2.99
C GLY A 4 13.40 -6.53 2.97
N THR A 5 12.72 -6.23 4.06
CA THR A 5 11.88 -5.04 4.23
C THR A 5 12.65 -3.84 4.78
N ALA A 6 13.90 -4.05 5.24
CA ALA A 6 14.70 -3.07 5.98
C ALA A 6 13.96 -2.53 7.21
N LYS A 7 13.31 -3.42 7.95
CA LYS A 7 12.67 -3.07 9.21
C LYS A 7 13.70 -2.43 10.16
N PRO A 8 13.38 -1.31 10.82
CA PRO A 8 14.26 -0.72 11.81
C PRO A 8 14.58 -1.68 12.96
N ASP A 9 15.79 -1.67 13.45
CA ASP A 9 16.19 -2.48 14.59
C ASP A 9 15.54 -2.02 15.90
N GLN A 10 15.61 -2.86 16.93
CA GLN A 10 14.99 -2.58 18.23
C GLN A 10 15.55 -1.35 18.91
N ALA A 11 16.83 -1.03 18.71
CA ALA A 11 17.46 0.16 19.28
C ALA A 11 16.90 1.44 18.64
N PHE A 12 16.68 1.40 17.32
CA PHE A 12 16.05 2.51 16.60
C PHE A 12 14.56 2.65 16.96
N LEU A 13 13.81 1.54 17.05
CA LEU A 13 12.39 1.57 17.43
C LEU A 13 12.14 2.11 18.84
N LYS A 14 13.10 1.93 19.77
CA LYS A 14 13.04 2.55 21.10
C LYS A 14 13.20 4.08 21.05
N LYS A 15 14.05 4.59 20.14
CA LYS A 15 14.29 6.04 19.97
C LYS A 15 13.17 6.71 19.18
N ALA A 16 12.69 6.05 18.13
CA ALA A 16 11.63 6.51 17.24
C ALA A 16 10.53 5.44 17.19
N PRO A 17 9.54 5.48 18.10
CA PRO A 17 8.48 4.48 18.13
C PRO A 17 7.68 4.47 16.82
N HIS A 18 7.69 3.33 16.15
CA HIS A 18 6.87 3.09 14.97
C HIS A 18 5.63 2.30 15.35
N ARG A 19 4.53 2.56 14.65
CA ARG A 19 3.29 1.81 14.72
C ARG A 19 3.11 1.02 13.43
N LEU A 20 2.24 0.02 13.45
CA LEU A 20 1.90 -0.82 12.31
C LEU A 20 3.09 -1.62 11.75
N ILE A 21 4.01 -2.01 12.64
CA ILE A 21 5.09 -2.95 12.35
C ILE A 21 4.75 -4.26 13.06
N ASP A 22 4.97 -5.40 12.39
CA ASP A 22 4.74 -6.76 12.90
C ASP A 22 3.30 -6.99 13.42
N ILE A 23 2.31 -6.45 12.71
CA ILE A 23 0.89 -6.55 13.09
C ILE A 23 0.18 -7.77 12.49
N ILE A 24 0.77 -8.41 11.48
CA ILE A 24 0.27 -9.62 10.84
C ILE A 24 1.42 -10.58 10.51
N GLU A 25 1.07 -11.84 10.32
CA GLU A 25 2.01 -12.86 9.87
C GLU A 25 2.19 -12.86 8.34
N PRO A 26 3.32 -13.38 7.81
CA PRO A 26 3.59 -13.37 6.36
C PRO A 26 2.58 -14.15 5.50
N PHE A 27 1.84 -15.08 6.08
CA PHE A 27 0.78 -15.82 5.39
C PHE A 27 -0.57 -15.10 5.41
N GLU A 28 -0.71 -14.03 6.17
CA GLU A 28 -1.92 -13.24 6.24
C GLU A 28 -1.94 -12.14 5.16
N SER A 29 -3.14 -11.72 4.80
CA SER A 29 -3.35 -10.62 3.86
C SER A 29 -3.77 -9.36 4.61
N TYR A 30 -3.12 -8.25 4.31
CA TYR A 30 -3.45 -6.94 4.87
C TYR A 30 -4.08 -6.05 3.81
N SER A 31 -5.35 -5.80 3.96
CA SER A 31 -6.12 -5.01 3.00
C SER A 31 -5.90 -3.50 3.21
N VAL A 32 -6.22 -2.75 2.18
CA VAL A 32 -6.17 -1.28 2.23
C VAL A 32 -7.16 -0.71 3.24
N ALA A 33 -8.32 -1.35 3.40
CA ALA A 33 -9.33 -0.96 4.39
C ALA A 33 -8.84 -1.18 5.83
N GLN A 34 -8.18 -2.31 6.10
CA GLN A 34 -7.52 -2.57 7.39
C GLN A 34 -6.44 -1.53 7.67
N PHE A 35 -5.57 -1.25 6.69
CA PHE A 35 -4.56 -0.20 6.84
C PHE A 35 -5.18 1.15 7.18
N TYR A 36 -6.25 1.56 6.48
CA TYR A 36 -6.92 2.83 6.75
C TYR A 36 -7.42 2.90 8.19
N ALA A 37 -8.12 1.87 8.64
CA ALA A 37 -8.67 1.78 9.97
C ALA A 37 -7.60 1.83 11.07
N ASP A 38 -6.54 1.03 10.90
CA ASP A 38 -5.44 0.96 11.86
C ASP A 38 -4.64 2.26 11.89
N ALA A 39 -4.33 2.83 10.72
CA ALA A 39 -3.63 4.11 10.64
C ALA A 39 -4.45 5.25 11.27
N TYR A 40 -5.75 5.29 11.04
CA TYR A 40 -6.64 6.27 11.65
C TYR A 40 -6.64 6.17 13.18
N ARG A 41 -6.81 4.97 13.72
CA ARG A 41 -6.76 4.71 15.15
C ARG A 41 -5.44 5.19 15.78
N GLU A 42 -4.30 4.86 15.15
CA GLU A 42 -2.99 5.30 15.63
C GLU A 42 -2.80 6.82 15.51
N MET A 43 -3.28 7.44 14.45
CA MET A 43 -3.25 8.89 14.28
C MET A 43 -4.03 9.60 15.39
N LEU A 44 -5.24 9.14 15.71
CA LEU A 44 -6.03 9.66 16.84
C LEU A 44 -5.30 9.52 18.17
N ALA A 45 -4.72 8.33 18.44
CA ALA A 45 -3.99 8.07 19.67
C ALA A 45 -2.72 8.93 19.82
N ILE A 46 -2.06 9.27 18.71
CA ILE A 46 -0.89 10.17 18.69
C ILE A 46 -1.34 11.61 18.92
N THR A 47 -2.40 12.05 18.25
CA THR A 47 -2.93 13.42 18.38
C THR A 47 -3.48 13.67 19.78
N ALA A 48 -4.15 12.70 20.40
CA ALA A 48 -4.62 12.80 21.79
C ALA A 48 -3.50 13.02 22.82
N LYS A 49 -2.26 12.68 22.45
CA LYS A 49 -1.05 12.97 23.25
C LYS A 49 -0.39 14.32 22.91
N GLY A 50 -1.07 15.17 22.15
CA GLY A 50 -0.53 16.48 21.71
C GLY A 50 0.64 16.34 20.73
N ARG A 51 0.71 15.23 19.95
CA ARG A 51 1.78 14.98 18.98
C ARG A 51 1.24 14.96 17.57
N ILE A 52 2.10 15.26 16.61
CA ILE A 52 1.78 15.21 15.18
C ILE A 52 2.03 13.79 14.66
N PRO A 53 1.02 13.11 14.09
CA PRO A 53 1.22 11.82 13.44
C PRO A 53 2.11 11.97 12.20
N LEU A 54 3.16 11.15 12.10
CA LEU A 54 4.06 11.12 10.95
C LEU A 54 3.88 9.79 10.20
N LEU A 55 3.32 9.85 9.01
CA LEU A 55 3.19 8.69 8.11
C LEU A 55 4.47 8.54 7.28
N VAL A 56 5.18 7.41 7.43
CA VAL A 56 6.44 7.13 6.75
C VAL A 56 6.33 5.84 5.95
N GLY A 57 6.73 5.87 4.69
CA GLY A 57 6.75 4.67 3.85
C GLY A 57 6.84 4.96 2.35
N GLY A 58 6.60 3.95 1.54
CA GLY A 58 6.70 4.02 0.07
C GLY A 58 5.48 3.46 -0.67
N THR A 59 4.43 3.02 0.02
CA THR A 59 3.20 2.52 -0.60
C THR A 59 2.25 3.68 -0.91
N MET A 60 2.42 4.28 -2.09
CA MET A 60 1.70 5.50 -2.50
C MET A 60 0.18 5.36 -2.42
N MET A 61 -0.35 4.17 -2.65
CA MET A 61 -1.77 3.89 -2.53
C MET A 61 -2.29 4.11 -1.09
N TYR A 62 -1.51 3.76 -0.08
CA TYR A 62 -1.88 3.97 1.33
C TYR A 62 -1.99 5.46 1.67
N TYR A 63 -1.03 6.28 1.23
CA TYR A 63 -1.10 7.74 1.40
C TYR A 63 -2.31 8.35 0.71
N ARG A 64 -2.58 7.90 -0.52
CA ARG A 64 -3.73 8.39 -1.27
C ARG A 64 -5.05 8.11 -0.54
N ILE A 65 -5.19 6.92 0.01
CA ILE A 65 -6.41 6.50 0.70
C ILE A 65 -6.58 7.24 2.03
N ILE A 66 -5.51 7.43 2.78
CA ILE A 66 -5.56 8.24 4.01
C ILE A 66 -6.02 9.68 3.70
N GLN A 67 -5.60 10.27 2.58
CA GLN A 67 -5.94 11.65 2.23
C GLN A 67 -7.28 11.80 1.51
N GLN A 68 -7.68 10.83 0.71
CA GLN A 68 -8.87 10.92 -0.15
C GLN A 68 -10.03 10.03 0.32
N GLY A 69 -9.82 9.23 1.35
CA GLY A 69 -10.76 8.18 1.75
C GLY A 69 -10.74 6.96 0.82
N ILE A 70 -11.58 6.00 1.12
CA ILE A 70 -11.76 4.78 0.33
C ILE A 70 -13.24 4.58 0.02
N ALA A 71 -13.55 4.25 -1.23
CA ALA A 71 -14.91 3.89 -1.61
C ALA A 71 -15.35 2.60 -0.87
N ASN A 72 -16.62 2.57 -0.49
CA ASN A 72 -17.21 1.37 0.10
C ASN A 72 -17.39 0.30 -0.99
N LEU A 73 -16.32 -0.43 -1.24
CA LEU A 73 -16.31 -1.55 -2.18
C LEU A 73 -16.57 -2.85 -1.40
N PRO A 74 -17.35 -3.78 -1.97
CA PRO A 74 -17.59 -5.07 -1.32
C PRO A 74 -16.28 -5.78 -0.99
N SER A 75 -16.28 -6.56 0.08
CA SER A 75 -15.16 -7.43 0.44
C SER A 75 -14.82 -8.39 -0.70
N ALA A 76 -13.61 -8.92 -0.68
CA ALA A 76 -13.19 -9.90 -1.67
C ALA A 76 -14.02 -11.19 -1.54
N ASP A 77 -14.51 -11.70 -2.67
CA ASP A 77 -15.22 -12.97 -2.75
C ASP A 77 -14.40 -14.00 -3.54
N GLU A 78 -13.93 -15.03 -2.83
CA GLU A 78 -13.07 -16.05 -3.46
C GLU A 78 -13.79 -16.88 -4.54
N HIS A 79 -15.10 -17.13 -4.42
CA HIS A 79 -15.86 -17.87 -5.42
C HIS A 79 -15.97 -17.07 -6.71
N VAL A 80 -16.35 -15.79 -6.60
CA VAL A 80 -16.42 -14.88 -7.74
C VAL A 80 -15.05 -14.72 -8.41
N ARG A 81 -13.98 -14.63 -7.64
CA ARG A 81 -12.61 -14.55 -8.17
C ARG A 81 -12.20 -15.82 -8.93
N LYS A 82 -12.52 -17.01 -8.40
CA LYS A 82 -12.25 -18.28 -9.06
C LYS A 82 -13.02 -18.41 -10.37
N ASP A 83 -14.27 -17.97 -10.39
CA ASP A 83 -15.08 -17.98 -11.61
C ASP A 83 -14.52 -17.04 -12.68
N ILE A 84 -14.12 -15.82 -12.31
CA ILE A 84 -13.46 -14.87 -13.23
C ILE A 84 -12.13 -15.43 -13.73
N ALA A 85 -11.35 -16.07 -12.86
CA ALA A 85 -10.07 -16.67 -13.24
C ALA A 85 -10.27 -17.83 -14.22
N ARG A 86 -11.28 -18.68 -14.02
CA ARG A 86 -11.65 -19.77 -14.94
C ARG A 86 -12.10 -19.22 -16.30
N ASP A 87 -12.94 -18.18 -16.32
CA ASP A 87 -13.35 -17.52 -17.57
C ASP A 87 -12.12 -16.94 -18.31
N ALA A 88 -11.17 -16.34 -17.55
CA ALA A 88 -9.95 -15.80 -18.11
C ALA A 88 -8.99 -16.88 -18.65
N GLU A 89 -8.93 -18.04 -18.00
CA GLU A 89 -8.15 -19.20 -18.47
C GLU A 89 -8.73 -19.76 -19.79
N GLN A 90 -10.04 -19.82 -19.88
CA GLN A 90 -10.73 -20.36 -21.06
C GLN A 90 -10.76 -19.40 -22.25
N TYR A 91 -11.00 -18.10 -22.02
CA TYR A 91 -11.27 -17.12 -23.08
C TYR A 91 -10.24 -16.00 -23.17
N GLY A 92 -9.31 -15.94 -22.24
CA GLY A 92 -8.29 -14.91 -22.15
C GLY A 92 -8.73 -13.61 -21.47
N TRP A 93 -7.77 -12.83 -21.01
CA TRP A 93 -8.03 -11.55 -20.32
C TRP A 93 -8.63 -10.46 -21.22
N ALA A 94 -8.43 -10.54 -22.54
CA ALA A 94 -9.09 -9.65 -23.49
C ALA A 94 -10.63 -9.83 -23.48
N TYR A 95 -11.11 -11.07 -23.33
CA TYR A 95 -12.52 -11.35 -23.15
C TYR A 95 -13.08 -10.75 -21.86
N ILE A 96 -12.35 -10.90 -20.75
CA ILE A 96 -12.71 -10.30 -19.47
C ILE A 96 -12.79 -8.77 -19.56
N HIS A 97 -11.85 -8.15 -20.28
CA HIS A 97 -11.87 -6.71 -20.56
C HIS A 97 -13.11 -6.30 -21.36
N ALA A 98 -13.47 -7.04 -22.41
CA ALA A 98 -14.67 -6.77 -23.21
C ALA A 98 -15.98 -6.94 -22.42
N GLN A 99 -16.01 -7.85 -21.43
CA GLN A 99 -17.13 -7.92 -20.48
C GLN A 99 -17.22 -6.65 -19.61
N LEU A 100 -16.08 -6.21 -19.07
CA LEU A 100 -16.02 -5.00 -18.27
C LEU A 100 -16.44 -3.76 -19.08
N GLU A 101 -16.04 -3.67 -20.34
CA GLU A 101 -16.39 -2.56 -21.23
C GLU A 101 -17.90 -2.39 -21.42
N LYS A 102 -18.64 -3.50 -21.46
CA LYS A 102 -20.12 -3.48 -21.55
C LYS A 102 -20.80 -3.01 -20.26
N ILE A 103 -20.17 -3.25 -19.10
CA ILE A 103 -20.73 -3.03 -17.77
C ILE A 103 -20.30 -1.68 -17.21
N ASP A 104 -18.99 -1.37 -17.31
CA ASP A 104 -18.34 -0.17 -16.79
C ASP A 104 -17.33 0.36 -17.82
N PRO A 105 -17.79 1.06 -18.88
CA PRO A 105 -16.90 1.59 -19.92
C PRO A 105 -15.82 2.53 -19.35
N ASP A 106 -16.15 3.29 -18.32
CA ASP A 106 -15.22 4.22 -17.68
C ASP A 106 -14.06 3.49 -16.99
N SER A 107 -14.34 2.40 -16.31
CA SER A 107 -13.29 1.55 -15.74
C SER A 107 -12.50 0.82 -16.83
N ALA A 108 -13.16 0.29 -17.86
CA ALA A 108 -12.49 -0.40 -18.96
C ALA A 108 -11.53 0.52 -19.72
N SER A 109 -11.88 1.79 -19.96
CA SER A 109 -11.00 2.75 -20.62
C SER A 109 -9.68 3.00 -19.88
N ARG A 110 -9.69 2.84 -18.55
CA ARG A 110 -8.53 3.07 -17.67
C ARG A 110 -7.72 1.80 -17.37
N ILE A 111 -8.36 0.64 -17.45
CA ILE A 111 -7.74 -0.66 -17.14
C ILE A 111 -7.33 -1.33 -18.44
N LYS A 112 -6.04 -1.63 -18.59
CA LYS A 112 -5.55 -2.32 -19.78
C LYS A 112 -5.98 -3.79 -19.79
N PRO A 113 -6.21 -4.40 -20.97
CA PRO A 113 -6.48 -5.84 -21.08
C PRO A 113 -5.36 -6.73 -20.50
N THR A 114 -4.16 -6.19 -20.33
CA THR A 114 -2.99 -6.86 -19.73
C THR A 114 -2.86 -6.65 -18.23
N ASP A 115 -3.90 -6.13 -17.54
CA ASP A 115 -3.90 -5.94 -16.09
C ASP A 115 -4.96 -6.86 -15.42
N PRO A 116 -4.63 -8.15 -15.23
CA PRO A 116 -5.54 -9.16 -14.70
C PRO A 116 -6.14 -8.78 -13.35
N GLN A 117 -5.31 -8.23 -12.47
CA GLN A 117 -5.71 -7.93 -11.10
C GLN A 117 -6.79 -6.84 -11.04
N ARG A 118 -6.65 -5.78 -11.84
CA ARG A 118 -7.64 -4.71 -11.88
C ARG A 118 -8.91 -5.13 -12.61
N LEU A 119 -8.80 -5.90 -13.69
CA LEU A 119 -9.94 -6.46 -14.40
C LEU A 119 -10.76 -7.37 -13.50
N GLN A 120 -10.08 -8.33 -12.82
CA GLN A 120 -10.73 -9.21 -11.86
C GLN A 120 -11.46 -8.43 -10.78
N ARG A 121 -10.80 -7.42 -10.18
CA ARG A 121 -11.41 -6.62 -9.12
C ARG A 121 -12.62 -5.81 -9.60
N ALA A 122 -12.56 -5.21 -10.77
CA ALA A 122 -13.69 -4.44 -11.32
C ALA A 122 -14.93 -5.32 -11.56
N LEU A 123 -14.75 -6.49 -12.15
CA LEU A 123 -15.84 -7.44 -12.35
C LEU A 123 -16.32 -8.07 -11.05
N GLU A 124 -15.43 -8.39 -10.12
CA GLU A 124 -15.78 -8.90 -8.79
C GLU A 124 -16.72 -7.92 -8.08
N VAL A 125 -16.35 -6.63 -8.04
CA VAL A 125 -17.18 -5.59 -7.42
C VAL A 125 -18.58 -5.58 -8.01
N TYR A 126 -18.70 -5.62 -9.33
CA TYR A 126 -20.00 -5.65 -10.00
C TYR A 126 -20.78 -6.95 -9.71
N ARG A 127 -20.14 -8.11 -9.81
CA ARG A 127 -20.80 -9.40 -9.57
C ARG A 127 -21.29 -9.56 -8.13
N VAL A 128 -20.59 -8.97 -7.16
CA VAL A 128 -20.95 -9.04 -5.73
C VAL A 128 -22.00 -8.00 -5.34
N SER A 129 -21.88 -6.76 -5.84
CA SER A 129 -22.72 -5.65 -5.36
C SER A 129 -23.84 -5.24 -6.32
N GLY A 130 -23.81 -5.69 -7.58
CA GLY A 130 -24.69 -5.21 -8.64
C GLY A 130 -24.38 -3.78 -9.12
N LYS A 131 -23.36 -3.11 -8.54
CA LYS A 131 -22.93 -1.75 -8.89
C LYS A 131 -21.53 -1.76 -9.47
N THR A 132 -21.26 -0.87 -10.43
CA THR A 132 -19.93 -0.73 -11.00
C THR A 132 -18.98 0.01 -10.04
N MET A 133 -17.68 -0.15 -10.24
CA MET A 133 -16.69 0.64 -9.48
C MET A 133 -16.88 2.15 -9.72
N THR A 134 -17.21 2.55 -10.95
CA THR A 134 -17.48 3.94 -11.30
C THR A 134 -18.68 4.50 -10.53
N GLN A 135 -19.78 3.75 -10.43
CA GLN A 135 -20.95 4.14 -9.65
C GLN A 135 -20.63 4.29 -8.16
N LEU A 136 -19.95 3.33 -7.57
CA LEU A 136 -19.58 3.37 -6.15
C LEU A 136 -18.65 4.55 -5.83
N TRP A 137 -17.73 4.92 -6.72
CA TRP A 137 -16.89 6.10 -6.55
C TRP A 137 -17.69 7.41 -6.68
N GLN A 138 -18.63 7.49 -7.60
CA GLN A 138 -19.49 8.66 -7.75
C GLN A 138 -20.40 8.86 -6.54
N GLU A 139 -20.99 7.77 -6.02
CA GLU A 139 -21.78 7.80 -4.79
C GLU A 139 -20.95 8.33 -3.61
N GLN A 140 -19.72 7.87 -3.44
CA GLN A 140 -18.84 8.37 -2.38
C GLN A 140 -18.52 9.85 -2.52
N GLN A 141 -18.21 10.33 -3.73
CA GLN A 141 -17.92 11.74 -3.96
C GLN A 141 -19.13 12.65 -3.65
N SER A 142 -20.33 12.17 -3.92
CA SER A 142 -21.57 12.91 -3.61
C SER A 142 -21.85 13.01 -2.11
N VAL A 143 -21.39 12.03 -1.32
CA VAL A 143 -21.52 12.01 0.15
C VAL A 143 -20.40 12.82 0.82
N ALA A 144 -19.18 12.76 0.31
CA ALA A 144 -18.02 13.45 0.88
C ALA A 144 -18.17 14.98 0.94
N GLY A 145 -18.98 15.56 0.07
CA GLY A 145 -19.31 17.01 0.09
C GLY A 145 -20.30 17.44 1.19
N LYS A 146 -20.89 16.50 1.95
CA LYS A 146 -21.97 16.79 2.90
C LYS A 146 -21.67 16.50 4.37
N THR A 147 -20.51 15.93 4.73
CA THR A 147 -20.34 15.30 6.05
C THR A 147 -19.01 15.62 6.75
N THR A 148 -18.59 16.88 6.87
CA THR A 148 -17.46 17.22 7.72
C THR A 148 -17.81 17.33 9.22
N ASP A 149 -19.03 17.69 9.59
CA ASP A 149 -19.38 18.00 10.97
C ASP A 149 -20.01 16.80 11.77
N ASN A 150 -20.68 15.89 11.11
CA ASN A 150 -21.35 14.75 11.79
C ASN A 150 -20.44 13.54 12.07
N VAL A 151 -19.43 13.31 11.25
CA VAL A 151 -18.58 12.10 11.35
C VAL A 151 -17.72 12.11 12.61
N TYR A 152 -17.25 13.29 13.03
CA TYR A 152 -16.46 13.40 14.27
C TYR A 152 -17.28 13.09 15.51
N THR A 153 -18.54 13.50 15.53
CA THR A 153 -19.46 13.27 16.66
C THR A 153 -19.93 11.81 16.74
N GLU A 154 -20.23 11.19 15.59
CA GLU A 154 -20.58 9.75 15.55
C GLU A 154 -19.40 8.85 15.91
N TYR A 155 -18.17 9.22 15.52
CA TYR A 155 -16.98 8.44 15.84
C TYR A 155 -16.59 8.57 17.32
N GLN A 156 -16.81 9.71 17.96
CA GLN A 156 -16.62 9.87 19.41
C GLN A 156 -17.65 9.05 20.20
N ALA A 157 -18.88 8.97 19.72
CA ALA A 157 -19.92 8.15 20.34
C ALA A 157 -19.66 6.65 20.23
N LEU A 158 -19.09 6.19 19.11
CA LEU A 158 -18.67 4.80 18.88
C LEU A 158 -17.47 4.39 19.76
N ASN A 159 -16.53 5.30 20.01
CA ASN A 159 -15.33 5.03 20.82
C ASN A 159 -15.59 4.96 22.34
N GLN A 160 -16.71 5.47 22.82
CA GLN A 160 -17.05 5.41 24.24
C GLN A 160 -17.65 4.07 24.67
N ASN A 161 -18.06 3.20 23.75
CA ASN A 161 -18.84 2.00 24.05
C ASN A 161 -18.35 0.68 23.45
N THR A 162 -17.16 0.59 22.84
CA THR A 162 -16.76 -0.68 22.20
C THR A 162 -15.29 -1.04 22.42
N GLN A 163 -15.04 -2.18 23.03
CA GLN A 163 -13.95 -3.07 22.67
C GLN A 163 -14.04 -3.29 21.14
N VAL A 164 -13.03 -2.84 20.42
CA VAL A 164 -13.04 -2.83 18.94
C VAL A 164 -12.68 -4.22 18.43
N ASP A 165 -13.63 -5.14 18.49
CA ASP A 165 -13.67 -6.31 17.64
C ASP A 165 -14.61 -5.98 16.46
N GLY A 166 -14.00 -5.69 15.31
CA GLY A 166 -14.69 -5.55 14.03
C GLY A 166 -15.22 -4.14 13.77
N ILE A 167 -14.56 -3.43 12.86
CA ILE A 167 -15.18 -2.30 12.16
C ILE A 167 -16.32 -2.90 11.34
N LYS A 168 -17.55 -2.82 11.86
CA LYS A 168 -18.75 -3.07 11.06
C LYS A 168 -18.74 -2.06 9.92
N GLU A 169 -18.98 -2.56 8.72
CA GLU A 169 -19.10 -1.78 7.50
C GLU A 169 -19.90 -0.49 7.77
N ILE A 170 -19.21 0.64 7.72
CA ILE A 170 -19.89 1.93 7.77
C ILE A 170 -20.55 2.08 6.40
N ALA A 171 -21.87 2.01 6.37
CA ALA A 171 -22.65 2.26 5.17
C ALA A 171 -22.32 3.67 4.67
N GLY A 172 -21.64 3.77 3.52
CA GLY A 172 -21.27 5.04 2.92
C GLY A 172 -19.79 5.25 2.61
N GLY A 173 -18.93 4.27 2.90
CA GLY A 173 -17.47 4.39 2.71
C GLY A 173 -16.75 4.98 3.92
N LEU A 174 -15.42 4.92 3.93
CA LEU A 174 -14.62 5.49 5.02
C LEU A 174 -14.48 7.00 4.79
N PRO A 175 -14.76 7.85 5.79
CA PRO A 175 -14.80 9.30 5.64
C PRO A 175 -13.42 9.90 5.38
N HIS A 176 -13.40 11.13 4.89
CA HIS A 176 -12.19 11.95 4.92
C HIS A 176 -11.77 12.17 6.37
N LEU A 177 -10.46 12.01 6.63
CA LEU A 177 -9.92 12.27 7.95
C LEU A 177 -9.93 13.77 8.26
N PRO A 178 -10.20 14.18 9.51
CA PRO A 178 -10.19 15.58 9.92
C PRO A 178 -8.76 16.12 10.11
N TYR A 179 -7.86 15.80 9.18
CA TYR A 179 -6.46 16.19 9.21
C TYR A 179 -6.08 17.00 7.98
N SER A 180 -5.32 18.06 8.18
CA SER A 180 -4.54 18.69 7.12
C SER A 180 -3.24 17.94 6.92
N PHE A 181 -2.83 17.70 5.67
CA PHE A 181 -1.64 16.91 5.36
C PHE A 181 -0.54 17.78 4.77
N VAL A 182 0.66 17.67 5.33
CA VAL A 182 1.89 18.22 4.75
C VAL A 182 2.67 17.07 4.12
N ASN A 183 2.81 17.11 2.80
CA ASN A 183 3.39 16.00 2.04
C ASN A 183 4.86 16.26 1.71
N PHE A 184 5.72 15.33 2.06
CA PHE A 184 7.15 15.36 1.72
C PHE A 184 7.53 14.15 0.87
N SER A 185 8.38 14.38 -0.12
CA SER A 185 9.19 13.32 -0.72
C SER A 185 10.67 13.57 -0.40
N ILE A 186 11.38 12.50 -0.03
CA ILE A 186 12.82 12.56 0.20
C ILE A 186 13.47 11.60 -0.80
N ALA A 187 14.25 12.12 -1.72
CA ALA A 187 14.87 11.33 -2.78
C ALA A 187 16.30 11.83 -3.08
N PRO A 188 17.16 10.97 -3.66
CA PRO A 188 18.42 11.43 -4.23
C PRO A 188 18.17 12.41 -5.39
N PRO A 189 19.09 13.36 -5.63
CA PRO A 189 18.93 14.39 -6.67
C PRO A 189 18.89 13.81 -8.08
N ASP A 190 19.58 12.70 -8.30
CA ASP A 190 19.63 12.07 -9.62
C ASP A 190 19.33 10.56 -9.60
N ARG A 191 19.03 10.03 -10.80
CA ARG A 191 18.68 8.63 -10.99
C ARG A 191 19.89 7.69 -10.81
N LYS A 192 21.09 8.14 -11.12
CA LYS A 192 22.31 7.34 -11.02
C LYS A 192 22.62 7.06 -9.53
N ASP A 193 22.55 8.10 -8.70
CA ASP A 193 22.71 7.95 -7.25
C ASP A 193 21.64 6.99 -6.68
N LEU A 194 20.37 7.15 -7.09
CA LEU A 194 19.30 6.22 -6.67
C LEU A 194 19.62 4.77 -7.05
N HIS A 195 20.10 4.53 -8.27
CA HIS A 195 20.44 3.18 -8.74
C HIS A 195 21.63 2.58 -7.98
N GLN A 196 22.64 3.36 -7.67
CA GLN A 196 23.78 2.93 -6.87
C GLN A 196 23.36 2.58 -5.42
N ARG A 197 22.50 3.40 -4.81
CA ARG A 197 21.97 3.13 -3.48
C ARG A 197 21.11 1.85 -3.43
N ILE A 198 20.31 1.61 -4.46
CA ILE A 198 19.51 0.38 -4.58
C ILE A 198 20.43 -0.83 -4.65
N GLU A 199 21.45 -0.81 -5.49
CA GLU A 199 22.41 -1.90 -5.65
C GLU A 199 23.17 -2.16 -4.32
N LYS A 200 23.78 -1.12 -3.77
CA LYS A 200 24.50 -1.21 -2.48
C LYS A 200 23.62 -1.76 -1.37
N ARG A 201 22.37 -1.29 -1.28
CA ARG A 201 21.43 -1.78 -0.27
C ARG A 201 21.10 -3.25 -0.47
N PHE A 202 20.89 -3.69 -1.71
CA PHE A 202 20.58 -5.09 -2.01
C PHE A 202 21.76 -6.00 -1.61
N ASP A 203 23.01 -5.59 -1.89
CA ASP A 203 24.21 -6.29 -1.47
C ASP A 203 24.34 -6.38 0.07
N ILE A 204 24.05 -5.28 0.76
CA ILE A 204 24.04 -5.27 2.23
C ILE A 204 22.98 -6.26 2.77
N MET A 205 21.79 -6.30 2.18
CA MET A 205 20.75 -7.26 2.58
C MET A 205 21.23 -8.72 2.39
N LEU A 206 21.83 -9.04 1.25
CA LEU A 206 22.38 -10.36 0.98
C LEU A 206 23.45 -10.74 2.01
N ASN A 207 24.39 -9.85 2.30
CA ASN A 207 25.45 -10.05 3.27
C ASN A 207 24.94 -10.19 4.72
N ASN A 208 23.78 -9.62 5.02
CA ASN A 208 23.14 -9.70 6.33
C ASN A 208 22.23 -10.95 6.50
N GLY A 209 22.27 -11.91 5.56
CA GLY A 209 21.53 -13.16 5.68
C GLY A 209 20.11 -13.12 5.12
N PHE A 210 19.84 -12.26 4.12
CA PHE A 210 18.52 -12.16 3.49
C PHE A 210 18.05 -13.51 2.90
N ILE A 211 18.94 -14.28 2.29
CA ILE A 211 18.59 -15.62 1.77
C ILE A 211 18.15 -16.56 2.89
N ASP A 212 18.79 -16.49 4.05
CA ASP A 212 18.43 -17.34 5.20
C ASP A 212 17.10 -16.89 5.82
N GLU A 213 16.78 -15.59 5.79
CA GLU A 213 15.45 -15.11 6.15
C GLU A 213 14.38 -15.71 5.22
N VAL A 214 14.59 -15.68 3.91
CA VAL A 214 13.62 -16.24 2.94
C VAL A 214 13.53 -17.75 3.06
N ARG A 215 14.65 -18.45 3.31
CA ARG A 215 14.68 -19.91 3.51
C ARG A 215 13.81 -20.35 4.69
N LYS A 216 13.75 -19.56 5.77
CA LYS A 216 12.85 -19.84 6.90
C LYS A 216 11.37 -19.87 6.48
N PHE A 217 10.97 -19.00 5.57
CA PHE A 217 9.61 -18.99 5.03
C PHE A 217 9.40 -20.11 3.99
N TYR A 218 10.42 -20.37 3.16
CA TYR A 218 10.39 -21.41 2.13
C TYR A 218 10.17 -22.81 2.71
N LEU A 219 10.67 -23.09 3.91
CA LEU A 219 10.52 -24.36 4.60
C LEU A 219 9.19 -24.52 5.35
N GLN A 220 8.34 -23.49 5.41
CA GLN A 220 7.04 -23.56 6.09
C GLN A 220 5.95 -24.01 5.11
N GLU A 221 5.21 -25.05 5.47
CA GLU A 221 4.13 -25.63 4.63
C GLU A 221 2.97 -24.66 4.38
N ASN A 222 2.73 -23.74 5.31
CA ASN A 222 1.67 -22.75 5.22
C ASN A 222 2.06 -21.49 4.43
N ILE A 223 3.30 -21.37 3.94
CA ILE A 223 3.75 -20.23 3.13
C ILE A 223 3.99 -20.67 1.69
N ARG A 224 3.39 -19.95 0.75
CA ARG A 224 3.47 -20.23 -0.70
C ARG A 224 3.97 -19.00 -1.47
N PRO A 225 4.61 -19.20 -2.64
CA PRO A 225 5.18 -18.11 -3.46
C PRO A 225 4.13 -17.14 -4.04
N ASP A 226 2.87 -17.55 -4.11
CA ASP A 226 1.76 -16.73 -4.60
C ASP A 226 1.21 -15.76 -3.53
N MET A 227 1.59 -15.93 -2.27
CA MET A 227 1.17 -15.03 -1.18
C MET A 227 1.74 -13.62 -1.33
N THR A 228 0.98 -12.63 -0.89
CA THR A 228 1.31 -11.21 -1.05
C THR A 228 2.69 -10.86 -0.51
N ALA A 229 3.06 -11.38 0.66
CA ALA A 229 4.37 -11.16 1.28
C ALA A 229 5.52 -11.73 0.43
N MET A 230 5.36 -12.93 -0.11
CA MET A 230 6.39 -13.59 -0.93
C MET A 230 6.50 -13.00 -2.34
N ARG A 231 5.48 -12.29 -2.81
CA ARG A 231 5.53 -11.54 -4.07
C ARG A 231 6.24 -10.19 -3.98
N CYS A 232 6.63 -9.76 -2.78
CA CYS A 232 7.42 -8.56 -2.58
C CYS A 232 8.76 -8.63 -3.32
N VAL A 233 9.22 -7.44 -3.75
CA VAL A 233 10.52 -7.30 -4.41
C VAL A 233 11.64 -7.81 -3.49
N GLY A 234 12.54 -8.59 -4.03
CA GLY A 234 13.59 -9.30 -3.29
C GLY A 234 13.13 -10.70 -2.85
N TYR A 235 12.04 -10.81 -2.07
CA TYR A 235 11.53 -12.10 -1.59
C TYR A 235 11.18 -13.05 -2.73
N ARG A 236 10.48 -12.56 -3.75
CA ARG A 236 10.15 -13.36 -4.94
C ARG A 236 11.40 -13.90 -5.62
N GLN A 237 12.41 -13.07 -5.84
CA GLN A 237 13.64 -13.49 -6.52
C GLN A 237 14.44 -14.48 -5.68
N ALA A 238 14.51 -14.26 -4.37
CA ALA A 238 15.14 -15.19 -3.45
C ALA A 238 14.39 -16.53 -3.36
N TRP A 239 13.07 -16.52 -3.44
CA TRP A 239 12.26 -17.74 -3.55
C TRP A 239 12.57 -18.53 -4.83
N GLU A 240 12.59 -17.83 -5.99
CA GLU A 240 12.93 -18.42 -7.30
C GLU A 240 14.37 -19.03 -7.29
N PHE A 241 15.29 -18.42 -6.56
CA PHE A 241 16.63 -18.96 -6.33
C PHE A 241 16.59 -20.25 -5.47
N LEU A 242 15.85 -20.27 -4.39
CA LEU A 242 15.70 -21.45 -3.53
C LEU A 242 14.99 -22.60 -4.26
N ASP A 243 14.12 -22.31 -5.21
CA ASP A 243 13.49 -23.28 -6.13
C ASP A 243 14.47 -23.83 -7.19
N GLY A 244 15.72 -23.33 -7.27
CA GLY A 244 16.68 -23.70 -8.30
C GLY A 244 16.38 -23.14 -9.70
N LYS A 245 15.45 -22.18 -9.80
CA LYS A 245 15.07 -21.53 -11.06
C LYS A 245 16.01 -20.42 -11.50
N LEU A 246 16.82 -19.91 -10.58
CA LEU A 246 17.80 -18.85 -10.80
C LEU A 246 19.14 -19.23 -10.17
N SER A 247 20.24 -18.79 -10.78
CA SER A 247 21.53 -18.72 -10.10
C SER A 247 21.53 -17.59 -9.06
N TYR A 248 22.53 -17.56 -8.19
CA TYR A 248 22.69 -16.49 -7.21
C TYR A 248 22.87 -15.12 -7.89
N GLU A 249 23.66 -15.07 -8.95
CA GLU A 249 23.92 -13.87 -9.74
C GLU A 249 22.64 -13.35 -10.42
N GLU A 250 21.87 -14.26 -11.03
CA GLU A 250 20.58 -13.92 -11.64
C GLU A 250 19.58 -13.41 -10.62
N MET A 251 19.48 -14.03 -9.46
CA MET A 251 18.61 -13.61 -8.36
C MET A 251 18.98 -12.19 -7.89
N ARG A 252 20.28 -11.92 -7.66
CA ARG A 252 20.79 -10.60 -7.29
C ARG A 252 20.43 -9.55 -8.35
N GLU A 253 20.75 -9.81 -9.61
CA GLU A 253 20.47 -8.88 -10.70
C GLU A 253 18.98 -8.60 -10.85
N ARG A 254 18.15 -9.63 -10.89
CA ARG A 254 16.67 -9.49 -10.98
C ARG A 254 16.09 -8.76 -9.77
N GLY A 255 16.61 -8.96 -8.58
CA GLY A 255 16.22 -8.25 -7.37
C GLY A 255 16.50 -6.74 -7.47
N ILE A 256 17.70 -6.37 -7.95
CA ILE A 256 18.09 -4.98 -8.19
C ILE A 256 17.20 -4.35 -9.26
N ILE A 257 16.99 -5.03 -10.39
CA ILE A 257 16.11 -4.55 -11.48
C ILE A 257 14.68 -4.33 -10.98
N ALA A 258 14.11 -5.30 -10.25
CA ALA A 258 12.76 -5.18 -9.70
C ALA A 258 12.63 -4.02 -8.71
N THR A 259 13.68 -3.77 -7.90
CA THR A 259 13.73 -2.62 -6.98
C THR A 259 13.81 -1.29 -7.74
N ARG A 260 14.61 -1.21 -8.80
CA ARG A 260 14.66 -0.02 -9.70
C ARG A 260 13.30 0.26 -10.35
N GLN A 261 12.58 -0.80 -10.76
CA GLN A 261 11.21 -0.67 -11.30
C GLN A 261 10.21 -0.21 -10.24
N LEU A 262 10.33 -0.69 -9.00
CA LEU A 262 9.51 -0.20 -7.89
C LEU A 262 9.75 1.29 -7.65
N ALA A 263 11.00 1.72 -7.55
CA ALA A 263 11.37 3.11 -7.38
C ALA A 263 10.86 4.00 -8.54
N LYS A 264 10.94 3.52 -9.80
CA LYS A 264 10.36 4.22 -10.96
C LYS A 264 8.84 4.42 -10.81
N ARG A 265 8.12 3.42 -10.32
CA ARG A 265 6.67 3.56 -10.06
C ARG A 265 6.39 4.58 -8.96
N GLN A 266 7.15 4.58 -7.86
CA GLN A 266 7.04 5.58 -6.81
C GLN A 266 7.25 6.99 -7.33
N LEU A 267 8.33 7.22 -8.11
CA LEU A 267 8.60 8.52 -8.73
C LEU A 267 7.50 8.97 -9.71
N THR A 268 6.87 8.02 -10.41
CA THR A 268 5.72 8.34 -11.28
C THR A 268 4.52 8.84 -10.47
N TRP A 269 4.22 8.23 -9.34
CA TRP A 269 3.19 8.69 -8.42
C TRP A 269 3.49 10.08 -7.84
N LEU A 270 4.73 10.29 -7.39
CA LEU A 270 5.16 11.56 -6.79
C LEU A 270 5.07 12.75 -7.74
N ARG A 271 5.28 12.55 -9.06
CA ARG A 271 5.13 13.63 -10.06
C ARG A 271 3.72 14.21 -10.14
N SER A 272 2.71 13.42 -9.88
CA SER A 272 1.30 13.84 -9.90
C SER A 272 0.74 14.10 -8.50
N TRP A 273 1.58 14.05 -7.46
CA TRP A 273 1.13 14.23 -6.09
C TRP A 273 0.90 15.70 -5.79
N PRO A 274 -0.32 16.10 -5.33
CA PRO A 274 -0.60 17.50 -5.04
C PRO A 274 0.16 17.98 -3.80
N ASN A 275 0.54 19.27 -3.80
CA ASN A 275 1.14 19.96 -2.66
C ASN A 275 2.32 19.19 -2.02
N LEU A 276 3.23 18.69 -2.87
CA LEU A 276 4.38 17.88 -2.46
C LEU A 276 5.63 18.74 -2.29
N TYR A 277 6.17 18.80 -1.09
CA TYR A 277 7.50 19.37 -0.84
C TYR A 277 8.58 18.33 -1.16
N GLN A 278 9.42 18.64 -2.14
CA GLN A 278 10.52 17.75 -2.53
C GLN A 278 11.78 18.11 -1.77
N LEU A 279 12.34 17.13 -1.07
CA LEU A 279 13.57 17.25 -0.27
C LEU A 279 14.61 16.27 -0.83
N GLU A 280 15.87 16.68 -0.79
CA GLU A 280 16.99 15.87 -1.28
C GLU A 280 17.72 15.17 -0.12
N THR A 281 18.03 13.89 -0.29
CA THR A 281 18.73 13.10 0.74
C THR A 281 20.14 13.59 1.03
N ASN A 282 20.75 14.34 0.09
CA ASN A 282 22.12 14.85 0.21
C ASN A 282 22.17 16.28 0.82
N ASP A 283 21.01 16.89 1.07
CA ASP A 283 20.93 18.21 1.68
C ASP A 283 21.16 18.11 3.19
N THR A 284 22.24 18.67 3.68
CA THR A 284 22.59 18.71 5.12
C THR A 284 21.56 19.47 5.96
N LYS A 285 20.75 20.33 5.33
CA LYS A 285 19.69 21.14 5.98
C LYS A 285 18.29 20.54 5.80
N VAL A 286 18.17 19.29 5.31
CA VAL A 286 16.89 18.65 5.01
C VAL A 286 15.92 18.66 6.19
N LEU A 287 16.42 18.34 7.39
CA LEU A 287 15.61 18.34 8.61
C LEU A 287 15.11 19.75 8.97
N ALA A 288 16.00 20.74 8.94
CA ALA A 288 15.62 22.13 9.24
C ALA A 288 14.58 22.68 8.25
N LYS A 289 14.71 22.34 6.97
CA LYS A 289 13.72 22.70 5.94
C LYS A 289 12.36 22.04 6.22
N ALA A 290 12.35 20.75 6.53
CA ALA A 290 11.11 20.03 6.84
C ALA A 290 10.41 20.61 8.08
N LEU A 291 11.16 20.89 9.16
CA LEU A 291 10.61 21.48 10.38
C LEU A 291 10.00 22.85 10.12
N LYS A 292 10.71 23.74 9.39
CA LYS A 292 10.18 25.06 9.04
C LYS A 292 8.89 24.99 8.24
N ILE A 293 8.74 24.01 7.33
CA ILE A 293 7.51 23.81 6.56
C ILE A 293 6.37 23.38 7.49
N VAL A 294 6.63 22.44 8.42
CA VAL A 294 5.62 21.97 9.37
C VAL A 294 5.19 23.09 10.32
N GLU A 295 6.14 23.88 10.85
CA GLU A 295 5.85 25.04 11.69
C GLU A 295 4.93 26.04 10.98
N ASN A 296 5.22 26.35 9.72
CA ASN A 296 4.39 27.27 8.92
C ASN A 296 3.02 26.71 8.57
N ALA A 297 2.83 25.39 8.54
CA ALA A 297 1.56 24.75 8.24
C ALA A 297 0.67 24.55 9.47
N ALA A 298 1.23 24.66 10.68
CA ALA A 298 0.52 24.50 11.95
C ALA A 298 -0.28 25.76 12.38
N TYR A 299 -0.19 26.84 11.63
CA TYR A 299 -0.91 28.09 11.82
C TYR A 299 -1.73 28.41 10.57
#